data_7e1c6c59ca3733726cf203a3ab1611e9
#
_entry.id   7e1c6c59ca3733726cf203a3ab1611e9
#
_cell.length_a   1.000
_cell.length_b   1.000
_cell.length_c   1.000
_cell.angle_alpha   90.00
_cell.angle_beta   90.00
_cell.angle_gamma   90.00
#
_symmetry.space_group_name_H-M   'P 1'
#
loop_
_entity.id
_entity.type
_entity.pdbx_description
1 polymer ?
#
loop_
_entity_poly.entity_id
_entity_poly.type
_entity_poly.pdbx_seq_one_letter_code
_entity_poly.pdbx_strand_id
1 'polypeptide(L)'
;KEHNKLKNIQVDNKSSDIKIFNMSKTGENVFIFVLDRAINSYWLDAFERFPNYKKDFDGFIFYPNNVSFSDFTVTAASLYGGYDYLPYEMSIDGGYNITNFHNEALLTIPLTLEKYGYKSTMLHLPYANFQAYSDLSIFKNYTNINAYDNNSIYEYSINKYLNIQTNDYANNNSFNKKIMRFSIFRMLPINLRYDFYDDKGWFNPNLNINSSIFTYAMLNYTKDFININENGNYYNVIHNDITHEPFYFSSDFLPHMELKGVDKKYLDIYKDNFSVIHFYANVASINCITNFITYLKENDIYDNTKIIIVSDHGRSVNTKIFDKDMGFANWYNALLMYKDFNSKGEIKIDTNFMTIADTPYLATKHIPNIQNPFNNKLITNDYKTNGAYIINFSGATWVIDNQFSNAYNINYYYHVKDNIFDINNWKKFQIDWKTKEKIEVELK
;
A
#
# COMPACT_ATOMS: atom_id res chain seq x y z
N LYS A 1 6.47 43.25 -11.26
CA LYS A 1 7.51 42.95 -10.22
C LYS A 1 7.50 41.47 -9.80
N GLU A 2 6.34 40.80 -9.71
CA GLU A 2 6.24 39.38 -9.39
C GLU A 2 6.68 38.48 -10.55
N HIS A 3 6.40 38.87 -11.80
CA HIS A 3 6.83 38.11 -12.98
C HIS A 3 8.37 38.02 -13.08
N ASN A 4 9.10 39.04 -12.60
CA ASN A 4 10.57 39.01 -12.55
C ASN A 4 11.11 38.18 -11.37
N LYS A 5 10.32 37.98 -10.29
CA LYS A 5 10.68 37.04 -9.23
C LYS A 5 10.57 35.58 -9.66
N LEU A 6 9.57 35.28 -10.50
CA LEU A 6 9.41 33.92 -11.05
C LEU A 6 10.50 33.55 -12.08
N LYS A 7 11.07 34.55 -12.81
CA LYS A 7 12.20 34.30 -13.71
C LYS A 7 13.52 33.94 -13.02
N ASN A 8 13.66 34.30 -11.76
CA ASN A 8 14.86 34.04 -10.96
C ASN A 8 14.71 32.83 -10.02
N ILE A 9 13.61 32.09 -10.09
CA ILE A 9 13.58 30.73 -9.55
C ILE A 9 14.34 29.88 -10.55
N GLN A 10 15.65 29.83 -10.43
CA GLN A 10 16.43 28.73 -10.96
C GLN A 10 15.80 27.46 -10.33
N VAL A 11 15.07 26.71 -11.12
CA VAL A 11 14.83 25.30 -10.82
C VAL A 11 16.24 24.71 -10.82
N ASP A 12 16.77 24.49 -9.63
CA ASP A 12 18.02 23.77 -9.47
C ASP A 12 17.83 22.42 -10.18
N ASN A 13 18.51 22.26 -11.32
CA ASN A 13 18.54 21.05 -12.13
C ASN A 13 19.31 19.91 -11.40
N LYS A 14 19.20 19.82 -10.08
CA LYS A 14 19.70 18.72 -9.26
C LYS A 14 18.64 17.62 -9.10
N SER A 15 18.18 17.07 -10.24
CA SER A 15 17.30 15.89 -10.21
C SER A 15 18.02 14.58 -9.86
N SER A 16 19.35 14.62 -9.61
CA SER A 16 20.15 13.40 -9.42
C SER A 16 20.29 12.94 -7.95
N ASP A 17 19.85 13.71 -6.94
CA ASP A 17 20.14 13.42 -5.53
C ASP A 17 18.91 13.46 -4.59
N ILE A 18 17.73 13.10 -5.12
CA ILE A 18 16.55 12.98 -4.24
C ILE A 18 16.73 11.76 -3.34
N LYS A 19 17.11 11.98 -2.07
CA LYS A 19 17.23 10.94 -1.06
C LYS A 19 16.17 11.19 0.01
N ILE A 20 15.18 10.32 0.10
CA ILE A 20 14.07 10.46 1.06
C ILE A 20 14.13 9.42 2.17
N PHE A 21 14.50 8.18 1.86
CA PHE A 21 14.65 7.13 2.85
C PHE A 21 16.05 7.14 3.45
N ASN A 22 16.11 7.06 4.77
CA ASN A 22 17.38 6.87 5.47
C ASN A 22 17.47 5.42 5.96
N MET A 23 18.64 4.83 5.81
CA MET A 23 19.00 3.51 6.35
C MET A 23 20.37 3.59 7.02
N SER A 24 20.68 2.63 7.88
CA SER A 24 21.91 2.60 8.68
C SER A 24 22.72 1.35 8.38
N LYS A 25 24.05 1.49 8.41
CA LYS A 25 24.96 0.34 8.37
C LYS A 25 25.02 -0.42 9.69
N THR A 26 24.98 0.29 10.81
CA THR A 26 25.22 -0.30 12.13
C THR A 26 23.99 -0.35 13.03
N GLY A 27 23.00 0.53 12.79
CA GLY A 27 21.76 0.55 13.52
C GLY A 27 20.68 -0.33 12.86
N GLU A 28 19.50 -0.30 13.45
CA GLU A 28 18.36 -1.10 13.00
C GLU A 28 17.56 -0.38 11.90
N ASN A 29 17.19 -1.12 10.87
CA ASN A 29 16.33 -0.65 9.80
C ASN A 29 15.04 -1.46 9.78
N VAL A 30 13.90 -0.79 9.80
CA VAL A 30 12.59 -1.41 9.55
C VAL A 30 12.04 -0.85 8.25
N PHE A 31 11.77 -1.69 7.27
CA PHE A 31 11.23 -1.29 5.97
C PHE A 31 9.94 -2.03 5.66
N ILE A 32 8.85 -1.29 5.43
CA ILE A 32 7.53 -1.85 5.12
C ILE A 32 7.15 -1.47 3.68
N PHE A 33 6.85 -2.49 2.88
CA PHE A 33 6.19 -2.34 1.59
C PHE A 33 4.72 -2.66 1.76
N VAL A 34 3.87 -1.67 1.52
CA VAL A 34 2.42 -1.86 1.42
C VAL A 34 2.05 -1.85 -0.05
N LEU A 35 1.61 -2.99 -0.55
CA LEU A 35 1.22 -3.18 -1.96
C LEU A 35 -0.30 -3.29 -2.05
N ASP A 36 -0.96 -2.21 -2.50
CA ASP A 36 -2.42 -2.17 -2.61
C ASP A 36 -2.92 -3.32 -3.50
N ARG A 37 -3.81 -4.17 -2.95
CA ARG A 37 -4.43 -5.32 -3.62
C ARG A 37 -3.48 -6.45 -4.03
N ALA A 38 -2.30 -6.56 -3.44
CA ALA A 38 -1.47 -7.74 -3.65
C ALA A 38 -2.08 -8.97 -2.97
N ILE A 39 -2.08 -10.11 -3.67
CA ILE A 39 -2.78 -11.33 -3.25
C ILE A 39 -1.78 -12.43 -2.90
N ASN A 40 -1.90 -12.99 -1.71
CA ASN A 40 -1.08 -14.13 -1.27
C ASN A 40 -1.05 -15.27 -2.29
N SER A 41 -2.22 -15.66 -2.81
CA SER A 41 -2.35 -16.76 -3.76
C SER A 41 -1.52 -16.57 -5.03
N TYR A 42 -1.38 -15.32 -5.50
CA TYR A 42 -0.57 -15.03 -6.69
C TYR A 42 0.92 -15.07 -6.40
N TRP A 43 1.34 -14.61 -5.23
CA TRP A 43 2.74 -14.69 -4.84
C TRP A 43 3.18 -16.14 -4.62
N LEU A 44 2.33 -16.96 -3.98
CA LEU A 44 2.60 -18.37 -3.80
C LEU A 44 2.73 -19.08 -5.15
N ASP A 45 1.80 -18.84 -6.09
CA ASP A 45 1.86 -19.41 -7.45
C ASP A 45 3.09 -18.91 -8.22
N ALA A 46 3.50 -17.64 -8.05
CA ALA A 46 4.72 -17.11 -8.66
C ALA A 46 5.98 -17.82 -8.12
N PHE A 47 6.05 -18.07 -6.82
CA PHE A 47 7.18 -18.81 -6.22
C PHE A 47 7.22 -20.28 -6.65
N GLU A 48 6.08 -20.90 -6.93
CA GLU A 48 6.03 -22.24 -7.50
C GLU A 48 6.50 -22.28 -8.96
N ARG A 49 6.06 -21.31 -9.77
CA ARG A 49 6.40 -21.21 -11.20
C ARG A 49 7.82 -20.77 -11.46
N PHE A 50 8.34 -19.90 -10.61
CA PHE A 50 9.64 -19.27 -10.74
C PHE A 50 10.46 -19.53 -9.48
N PRO A 51 11.00 -20.76 -9.28
CA PRO A 51 11.66 -21.15 -8.02
C PRO A 51 12.87 -20.29 -7.64
N ASN A 52 13.45 -19.57 -8.60
CA ASN A 52 14.56 -18.65 -8.32
C ASN A 52 14.16 -17.53 -7.37
N TYR A 53 12.91 -17.06 -7.41
CA TYR A 53 12.44 -16.05 -6.46
C TYR A 53 12.59 -16.49 -5.00
N LYS A 54 12.41 -17.78 -4.70
CA LYS A 54 12.58 -18.29 -3.32
C LYS A 54 13.98 -18.05 -2.76
N LYS A 55 14.99 -18.02 -3.62
CA LYS A 55 16.40 -17.76 -3.22
C LYS A 55 16.66 -16.31 -2.90
N ASP A 56 15.92 -15.40 -3.58
CA ASP A 56 16.09 -13.96 -3.38
C ASP A 56 15.54 -13.52 -2.02
N PHE A 57 14.48 -14.20 -1.54
CA PHE A 57 13.83 -13.95 -0.25
C PHE A 57 14.46 -14.75 0.91
N ASP A 58 15.78 -14.72 1.01
CA ASP A 58 16.54 -15.37 2.08
C ASP A 58 16.11 -14.85 3.46
N GLY A 59 15.78 -15.78 4.38
CA GLY A 59 15.38 -15.46 5.74
C GLY A 59 13.93 -14.97 5.91
N PHE A 60 13.12 -14.95 4.84
CA PHE A 60 11.71 -14.59 4.93
C PHE A 60 10.82 -15.72 5.44
N ILE A 61 9.71 -15.32 6.06
CA ILE A 61 8.55 -16.15 6.35
C ILE A 61 7.39 -15.64 5.49
N PHE A 62 6.73 -16.52 4.78
CA PHE A 62 5.53 -16.24 4.01
C PHE A 62 4.31 -16.79 4.74
N TYR A 63 3.27 -15.96 4.93
CA TYR A 63 2.04 -16.30 5.65
C TYR A 63 0.85 -16.41 4.69
N PRO A 64 0.62 -17.55 4.04
CA PRO A 64 -0.49 -17.70 3.09
C PRO A 64 -1.87 -17.58 3.76
N ASN A 65 -1.99 -17.99 5.02
CA ASN A 65 -3.23 -17.95 5.81
C ASN A 65 -3.41 -16.59 6.49
N ASN A 66 -3.35 -15.51 5.68
CA ASN A 66 -3.48 -14.14 6.13
C ASN A 66 -4.75 -13.48 5.56
N VAL A 67 -5.39 -12.63 6.36
CA VAL A 67 -6.64 -11.99 5.99
C VAL A 67 -6.66 -10.49 6.33
N SER A 68 -7.34 -9.70 5.50
CA SER A 68 -7.70 -8.31 5.75
C SER A 68 -9.05 -8.18 6.45
N PHE A 69 -9.42 -6.95 6.85
CA PHE A 69 -10.66 -6.67 7.58
C PHE A 69 -11.76 -6.03 6.72
N SER A 70 -11.50 -5.84 5.43
CA SER A 70 -12.47 -5.43 4.41
C SER A 70 -11.89 -5.68 3.02
N ASP A 71 -12.69 -5.49 2.00
CA ASP A 71 -12.31 -5.46 0.58
C ASP A 71 -11.95 -4.06 0.09
N PHE A 72 -11.74 -3.13 1.01
CA PHE A 72 -11.48 -1.73 0.70
C PHE A 72 -10.57 -1.08 1.76
N THR A 73 -10.13 0.09 1.45
CA THR A 73 -9.13 0.92 2.14
C THR A 73 -9.36 1.22 3.62
N VAL A 74 -10.54 0.93 4.14
CA VAL A 74 -10.82 1.05 5.59
C VAL A 74 -9.91 0.14 6.43
N THR A 75 -9.34 -0.89 5.79
CA THR A 75 -8.37 -1.80 6.40
C THR A 75 -7.04 -1.14 6.72
N ALA A 76 -6.72 0.01 6.11
CA ALA A 76 -5.47 0.73 6.36
C ALA A 76 -5.29 1.06 7.85
N ALA A 77 -6.37 1.38 8.57
CA ALA A 77 -6.29 1.63 10.00
C ALA A 77 -5.73 0.42 10.77
N SER A 78 -6.23 -0.79 10.51
CA SER A 78 -5.71 -2.00 11.16
C SER A 78 -4.31 -2.37 10.71
N LEU A 79 -3.96 -2.14 9.44
CA LEU A 79 -2.62 -2.41 8.93
C LEU A 79 -1.55 -1.55 9.64
N TYR A 80 -1.81 -0.26 9.83
CA TYR A 80 -0.85 0.67 10.43
C TYR A 80 -0.95 0.76 11.96
N GLY A 81 -2.13 0.57 12.53
CA GLY A 81 -2.41 0.73 13.95
C GLY A 81 -2.55 -0.58 14.74
N GLY A 82 -2.74 -1.70 14.04
CA GLY A 82 -2.93 -3.01 14.66
C GLY A 82 -4.34 -3.25 15.18
N TYR A 83 -4.44 -4.15 16.14
CA TYR A 83 -5.72 -4.63 16.68
C TYR A 83 -6.53 -3.61 17.48
N ASP A 84 -5.93 -2.48 17.85
CA ASP A 84 -6.67 -1.37 18.46
C ASP A 84 -7.50 -0.57 17.43
N TYR A 85 -7.28 -0.82 16.13
CA TYR A 85 -7.89 -0.05 15.03
C TYR A 85 -8.63 -0.95 14.05
N LEU A 86 -9.50 -1.82 14.57
CA LEU A 86 -10.32 -2.72 13.76
C LEU A 86 -11.62 -2.01 13.31
N PRO A 87 -11.94 -2.03 12.01
CA PRO A 87 -13.11 -1.34 11.48
C PRO A 87 -14.45 -1.84 12.04
N TYR A 88 -14.54 -3.14 12.36
CA TYR A 88 -15.74 -3.75 12.92
C TYR A 88 -16.01 -3.19 14.31
N GLU A 89 -15.04 -3.27 15.23
CA GLU A 89 -15.17 -2.80 16.62
C GLU A 89 -15.49 -1.31 16.65
N MET A 90 -14.78 -0.51 15.86
CA MET A 90 -15.05 0.92 15.76
C MET A 90 -16.51 1.19 15.35
N SER A 91 -17.06 0.42 14.42
CA SER A 91 -18.42 0.61 13.94
C SER A 91 -19.49 0.17 14.93
N ILE A 92 -19.22 -0.88 15.74
CA ILE A 92 -20.14 -1.37 16.76
C ILE A 92 -20.14 -0.46 17.98
N ASP A 93 -18.97 -0.04 18.44
CA ASP A 93 -18.81 0.77 19.65
C ASP A 93 -19.18 2.23 19.41
N GLY A 94 -18.99 2.76 18.18
CA GLY A 94 -19.47 4.07 17.75
C GLY A 94 -18.84 5.27 18.48
N GLY A 95 -17.71 5.07 19.16
CA GLY A 95 -17.11 6.08 20.05
C GLY A 95 -16.06 6.98 19.40
N TYR A 96 -15.57 6.63 18.21
CA TYR A 96 -14.48 7.32 17.56
C TYR A 96 -14.89 7.97 16.23
N ASN A 97 -14.40 9.18 16.01
CA ASN A 97 -14.46 9.79 14.67
C ASN A 97 -13.52 9.06 13.70
N ILE A 98 -14.00 8.71 12.51
CA ILE A 98 -13.25 7.93 11.50
C ILE A 98 -11.91 8.61 11.15
N THR A 99 -11.89 9.93 10.99
CA THR A 99 -10.67 10.67 10.66
C THR A 99 -9.61 10.53 11.77
N ASN A 100 -10.00 10.71 13.03
CA ASN A 100 -9.10 10.54 14.15
C ASN A 100 -8.60 9.09 14.26
N PHE A 101 -9.49 8.13 14.08
CA PHE A 101 -9.17 6.71 14.08
C PHE A 101 -8.09 6.34 13.05
N HIS A 102 -8.23 6.83 11.82
CA HIS A 102 -7.22 6.62 10.78
C HIS A 102 -5.91 7.36 11.05
N ASN A 103 -5.99 8.61 11.53
CA ASN A 103 -4.80 9.41 11.81
C ASN A 103 -3.97 8.82 12.95
N GLU A 104 -4.61 8.39 14.03
CA GLU A 104 -3.93 7.69 15.13
C GLU A 104 -3.29 6.39 14.67
N ALA A 105 -4.00 5.60 13.85
CA ALA A 105 -3.46 4.37 13.29
C ALA A 105 -2.18 4.62 12.47
N LEU A 106 -2.19 5.61 11.57
CA LEU A 106 -1.02 5.98 10.76
C LEU A 106 0.18 6.44 11.62
N LEU A 107 -0.09 7.07 12.75
CA LEU A 107 0.93 7.57 13.68
C LEU A 107 1.40 6.51 14.71
N THR A 108 0.72 5.36 14.83
CA THR A 108 1.01 4.38 15.88
C THR A 108 2.44 3.86 15.81
N ILE A 109 2.88 3.27 14.71
CA ILE A 109 4.23 2.71 14.60
C ILE A 109 5.31 3.81 14.69
N PRO A 110 5.23 4.91 13.91
CA PRO A 110 6.30 5.91 13.93
C PRO A 110 6.47 6.58 15.29
N LEU A 111 5.40 6.93 16.00
CA LEU A 111 5.49 7.51 17.36
C LEU A 111 5.95 6.48 18.40
N THR A 112 5.56 5.22 18.22
CA THR A 112 6.04 4.15 19.07
C THR A 112 7.55 3.99 18.95
N LEU A 113 8.06 3.88 17.73
CA LEU A 113 9.48 3.68 17.45
C LEU A 113 10.33 4.93 17.74
N GLU A 114 9.76 6.14 17.63
CA GLU A 114 10.44 7.38 18.01
C GLU A 114 10.92 7.36 19.46
N LYS A 115 10.14 6.78 20.39
CA LYS A 115 10.52 6.61 21.81
C LYS A 115 11.79 5.76 21.98
N TYR A 116 12.15 4.99 20.98
CA TYR A 116 13.34 4.12 20.95
C TYR A 116 14.42 4.64 19.98
N GLY A 117 14.34 5.92 19.62
CA GLY A 117 15.37 6.60 18.84
C GLY A 117 15.31 6.38 17.33
N TYR A 118 14.20 5.84 16.81
CA TYR A 118 14.01 5.73 15.37
C TYR A 118 13.59 7.06 14.75
N LYS A 119 14.07 7.31 13.53
CA LYS A 119 13.53 8.34 12.64
C LYS A 119 12.71 7.68 11.54
N SER A 120 11.57 8.25 11.24
CA SER A 120 10.59 7.65 10.33
C SER A 120 10.52 8.38 9.01
N THR A 121 10.40 7.63 7.90
CA THR A 121 10.08 8.17 6.58
C THR A 121 8.93 7.39 5.97
N MET A 122 7.92 8.11 5.52
CA MET A 122 6.71 7.55 4.95
C MET A 122 6.47 8.13 3.56
N LEU A 123 6.28 7.26 2.58
CA LEU A 123 5.98 7.65 1.21
C LEU A 123 4.61 7.16 0.80
N HIS A 124 3.79 8.09 0.30
CA HIS A 124 2.49 7.83 -0.28
C HIS A 124 1.51 7.13 0.66
N LEU A 125 1.48 7.55 1.94
CA LEU A 125 0.49 7.00 2.86
C LEU A 125 -0.93 7.38 2.43
N PRO A 126 -1.80 6.40 2.22
CA PRO A 126 -3.19 6.66 1.92
C PRO A 126 -3.92 7.15 3.18
N TYR A 127 -5.01 7.86 2.98
CA TYR A 127 -6.04 8.09 3.99
C TYR A 127 -5.67 8.99 5.16
N ALA A 128 -4.53 9.66 5.15
CA ALA A 128 -4.26 10.73 6.10
C ALA A 128 -5.39 11.77 6.03
N ASN A 129 -5.93 12.13 7.20
CA ASN A 129 -7.17 12.90 7.32
C ASN A 129 -8.41 12.25 6.63
N PHE A 130 -8.38 10.94 6.44
CA PHE A 130 -9.43 10.13 5.82
C PHE A 130 -9.88 10.71 4.47
N GLN A 131 -8.92 10.99 3.59
CA GLN A 131 -9.13 11.56 2.26
C GLN A 131 -8.48 10.71 1.17
N ALA A 132 -9.06 10.70 -0.04
CA ALA A 132 -8.50 10.01 -1.21
C ALA A 132 -7.14 10.59 -1.62
N TYR A 133 -6.98 11.91 -1.49
CA TYR A 133 -5.68 12.57 -1.66
C TYR A 133 -5.06 12.82 -0.30
N SER A 134 -3.89 12.27 -0.10
CA SER A 134 -3.20 12.29 1.19
C SER A 134 -2.94 13.72 1.67
N ASP A 135 -3.61 14.14 2.74
CA ASP A 135 -3.27 15.35 3.47
C ASP A 135 -2.25 15.01 4.58
N LEU A 136 -0.99 15.22 4.29
CA LEU A 136 0.13 14.89 5.19
C LEU A 136 0.30 15.88 6.36
N SER A 137 -0.67 16.78 6.58
CA SER A 137 -0.58 17.79 7.66
C SER A 137 -0.49 17.18 9.05
N ILE A 138 -1.01 15.98 9.25
CA ILE A 138 -0.92 15.24 10.52
C ILE A 138 0.52 14.98 10.97
N PHE A 139 1.48 14.93 10.04
CA PHE A 139 2.89 14.66 10.34
C PHE A 139 3.73 15.92 10.62
N LYS A 140 3.21 17.11 10.30
CA LYS A 140 3.99 18.38 10.36
C LYS A 140 4.53 18.75 11.73
N ASN A 141 3.89 18.27 12.80
CA ASN A 141 4.27 18.58 14.17
C ASN A 141 5.34 17.65 14.74
N TYR A 142 5.79 16.65 13.98
CA TYR A 142 6.74 15.63 14.42
C TYR A 142 8.06 15.79 13.67
N THR A 143 9.12 16.16 14.37
CA THR A 143 10.44 16.44 13.76
C THR A 143 11.19 15.20 13.29
N ASN A 144 10.86 14.03 13.85
CA ASN A 144 11.49 12.76 13.51
C ASN A 144 10.65 11.91 12.53
N ILE A 145 9.53 12.46 12.02
CA ILE A 145 8.66 11.81 11.05
C ILE A 145 8.60 12.64 9.78
N ASN A 146 9.15 12.12 8.69
CA ASN A 146 9.06 12.73 7.37
C ASN A 146 8.01 12.00 6.55
N ALA A 147 7.07 12.72 5.96
CA ALA A 147 6.06 12.16 5.09
C ALA A 147 6.10 12.86 3.72
N TYR A 148 6.09 12.06 2.67
CA TYR A 148 6.17 12.51 1.27
C TYR A 148 4.99 11.97 0.47
N ASP A 149 4.55 12.74 -0.51
CA ASP A 149 3.61 12.28 -1.52
C ASP A 149 4.35 11.71 -2.75
N ASN A 150 3.62 11.11 -3.66
CA ASN A 150 4.16 10.55 -4.89
C ASN A 150 4.83 11.59 -5.79
N ASN A 151 4.39 12.86 -5.74
CA ASN A 151 4.94 13.91 -6.60
C ASN A 151 6.42 14.13 -6.33
N SER A 152 6.86 13.86 -5.09
CA SER A 152 8.27 14.01 -4.68
C SER A 152 9.25 13.17 -5.52
N ILE A 153 8.81 12.04 -6.05
CA ILE A 153 9.66 11.10 -6.81
C ILE A 153 9.14 10.80 -8.22
N TYR A 154 8.00 11.37 -8.59
CA TYR A 154 7.31 11.08 -9.84
C TYR A 154 8.19 11.31 -11.07
N GLU A 155 8.69 12.53 -11.20
CA GLU A 155 9.47 12.93 -12.38
C GLU A 155 10.74 12.10 -12.54
N TYR A 156 11.49 11.89 -11.48
CA TYR A 156 12.69 11.06 -11.49
C TYR A 156 12.40 9.62 -11.95
N SER A 157 11.39 8.99 -11.33
CA SER A 157 11.05 7.59 -11.58
C SER A 157 10.63 7.36 -13.04
N ILE A 158 9.78 8.23 -13.56
CA ILE A 158 9.27 8.15 -14.93
C ILE A 158 10.40 8.40 -15.95
N ASN A 159 11.19 9.47 -15.77
CA ASN A 159 12.26 9.80 -16.68
C ASN A 159 13.30 8.68 -16.76
N LYS A 160 13.61 8.09 -15.61
CA LYS A 160 14.53 6.95 -15.55
C LYS A 160 13.98 5.72 -16.24
N TYR A 161 12.69 5.39 -16.03
CA TYR A 161 12.06 4.23 -16.67
C TYR A 161 11.99 4.38 -18.19
N LEU A 162 11.58 5.55 -18.68
CA LEU A 162 11.45 5.83 -20.10
C LEU A 162 12.78 6.19 -20.78
N ASN A 163 13.88 6.21 -20.02
CA ASN A 163 15.21 6.63 -20.50
C ASN A 163 15.21 8.03 -21.15
N ILE A 164 14.42 8.95 -20.57
CA ILE A 164 14.26 10.31 -21.06
C ILE A 164 15.31 11.19 -20.35
N GLN A 165 16.11 11.93 -21.13
CA GLN A 165 17.02 12.92 -20.56
C GLN A 165 16.23 14.15 -20.09
N THR A 166 16.55 14.63 -18.89
CA THR A 166 15.80 15.70 -18.18
C THR A 166 15.76 17.05 -18.90
N ASN A 167 16.60 17.26 -19.92
CA ASN A 167 16.67 18.52 -20.67
C ASN A 167 15.46 18.82 -21.57
N ASP A 168 14.62 17.83 -21.90
CA ASP A 168 13.47 18.01 -22.79
C ASP A 168 12.20 18.45 -22.06
N TYR A 169 12.12 18.32 -20.74
CA TYR A 169 10.90 18.62 -19.95
C TYR A 169 10.79 20.06 -19.44
N ALA A 170 11.88 20.79 -19.37
CA ALA A 170 11.93 22.18 -18.92
C ALA A 170 11.37 23.17 -19.96
N ASN A 171 10.46 22.74 -20.85
CA ASN A 171 9.90 23.61 -21.85
C ASN A 171 8.86 24.55 -21.21
N ASN A 172 9.24 25.82 -20.99
CA ASN A 172 8.39 26.92 -20.53
C ASN A 172 7.03 27.02 -21.26
N ASN A 173 6.91 26.43 -22.45
CA ASN A 173 5.67 26.33 -23.22
C ASN A 173 4.60 25.47 -22.56
N SER A 174 4.95 24.46 -21.78
CA SER A 174 3.98 23.59 -21.09
C SER A 174 3.29 24.34 -19.94
N PHE A 175 4.08 25.04 -19.12
CA PHE A 175 3.55 25.83 -17.99
C PHE A 175 2.63 26.98 -18.46
N ASN A 176 3.05 27.73 -19.47
CA ASN A 176 2.25 28.80 -20.03
C ASN A 176 0.95 28.29 -20.67
N LYS A 177 0.99 27.12 -21.35
CA LYS A 177 -0.22 26.48 -21.89
C LYS A 177 -1.18 26.05 -20.77
N LYS A 178 -0.67 25.53 -19.66
CA LYS A 178 -1.50 25.17 -18.49
C LYS A 178 -2.17 26.39 -17.88
N ILE A 179 -1.42 27.47 -17.63
CA ILE A 179 -1.99 28.73 -17.11
C ILE A 179 -3.04 29.28 -18.05
N MET A 180 -2.79 29.27 -19.37
CA MET A 180 -3.75 29.77 -20.36
C MET A 180 -5.03 28.92 -20.36
N ARG A 181 -4.93 27.59 -20.35
CA ARG A 181 -6.10 26.70 -20.27
C ARG A 181 -6.89 26.93 -18.97
N PHE A 182 -6.21 27.06 -17.83
CA PHE A 182 -6.85 27.36 -16.55
C PHE A 182 -7.58 28.71 -16.55
N SER A 183 -6.98 29.72 -17.17
CA SER A 183 -7.57 31.04 -17.31
C SER A 183 -8.81 30.99 -18.17
N ILE A 184 -8.77 30.30 -19.31
CA ILE A 184 -9.93 30.09 -20.19
C ILE A 184 -11.04 29.35 -19.43
N PHE A 185 -10.74 28.26 -18.74
CA PHE A 185 -11.71 27.51 -17.95
C PHE A 185 -12.44 28.37 -16.91
N ARG A 186 -11.69 29.23 -16.21
CA ARG A 186 -12.30 30.18 -15.24
C ARG A 186 -13.21 31.21 -15.86
N MET A 187 -12.94 31.59 -17.10
CA MET A 187 -13.74 32.58 -17.85
C MET A 187 -14.97 31.98 -18.54
N LEU A 188 -15.01 30.65 -18.74
CA LEU A 188 -16.12 29.97 -19.37
C LEU A 188 -17.39 30.01 -18.50
N PRO A 189 -18.59 30.19 -19.12
CA PRO A 189 -19.87 29.92 -18.48
C PRO A 189 -19.91 28.48 -17.91
N ILE A 190 -20.62 28.31 -16.80
CA ILE A 190 -20.58 27.02 -16.03
C ILE A 190 -21.04 25.82 -16.87
N ASN A 191 -21.98 26.02 -17.78
CA ASN A 191 -22.51 25.01 -18.70
C ASN A 191 -21.50 24.54 -19.77
N LEU A 192 -20.48 25.34 -20.06
CA LEU A 192 -19.42 24.98 -21.02
C LEU A 192 -18.17 24.43 -20.34
N ARG A 193 -18.09 24.51 -19.02
CA ARG A 193 -16.91 24.04 -18.28
C ARG A 193 -16.74 22.54 -18.33
N TYR A 194 -17.84 21.79 -18.32
CA TYR A 194 -17.82 20.33 -18.40
C TYR A 194 -17.19 19.84 -19.70
N ASP A 195 -17.63 20.40 -20.85
CA ASP A 195 -17.12 20.03 -22.17
C ASP A 195 -15.66 20.48 -22.39
N PHE A 196 -15.25 21.52 -21.67
CA PHE A 196 -13.87 22.02 -21.73
C PHE A 196 -12.94 21.31 -20.75
N TYR A 197 -13.49 20.67 -19.71
CA TYR A 197 -12.74 19.90 -18.73
C TYR A 197 -12.42 18.52 -19.28
N ASP A 198 -11.17 18.32 -19.65
CA ASP A 198 -10.65 17.04 -20.08
C ASP A 198 -10.09 16.30 -18.84
N ASP A 199 -10.80 15.28 -18.40
CA ASP A 199 -10.64 14.53 -17.13
C ASP A 199 -9.20 14.05 -16.86
N LYS A 200 -8.32 14.01 -17.83
CA LYS A 200 -6.97 13.46 -17.70
C LYS A 200 -5.84 14.31 -18.28
N GLY A 201 -6.12 15.30 -19.09
CA GLY A 201 -5.12 16.02 -19.89
C GLY A 201 -4.64 17.35 -19.31
N TRP A 202 -5.33 17.92 -18.34
CA TRP A 202 -5.10 19.31 -17.92
C TRP A 202 -3.78 19.54 -17.20
N PHE A 203 -3.39 18.60 -16.37
CA PHE A 203 -2.20 18.74 -15.53
C PHE A 203 -0.94 18.15 -16.15
N ASN A 204 -1.07 17.28 -17.15
CA ASN A 204 0.09 16.66 -17.80
C ASN A 204 -0.15 16.46 -19.33
N PRO A 205 -0.10 17.52 -20.15
CA PRO A 205 -0.43 17.44 -21.57
C PRO A 205 0.58 16.63 -22.44
N ASN A 206 1.70 16.23 -21.88
CA ASN A 206 2.78 15.62 -22.66
C ASN A 206 3.01 14.12 -22.40
N LEU A 207 2.33 13.53 -21.41
CA LEU A 207 2.53 12.13 -21.08
C LEU A 207 1.18 11.50 -20.71
N ASN A 208 0.55 10.82 -21.65
CA ASN A 208 -0.46 9.79 -21.38
C ASN A 208 0.22 8.57 -20.74
N ILE A 209 1.09 8.80 -19.76
CA ILE A 209 1.71 7.71 -19.01
C ILE A 209 0.63 7.12 -18.10
N ASN A 210 0.34 5.84 -18.29
CA ASN A 210 -0.60 5.17 -17.43
C ASN A 210 -0.02 4.95 -16.02
N SER A 211 -0.90 4.74 -15.05
CA SER A 211 -0.54 4.56 -13.64
C SER A 211 0.41 3.40 -13.42
N SER A 212 0.29 2.30 -14.17
CA SER A 212 1.14 1.11 -14.01
C SER A 212 2.62 1.38 -14.27
N ILE A 213 2.93 2.24 -15.25
CA ILE A 213 4.33 2.65 -15.51
C ILE A 213 4.88 3.43 -14.32
N PHE A 214 4.08 4.35 -13.78
CA PHE A 214 4.51 5.14 -12.63
C PHE A 214 4.69 4.30 -11.37
N THR A 215 3.69 3.50 -11.00
CA THR A 215 3.75 2.69 -9.77
C THR A 215 4.86 1.64 -9.83
N TYR A 216 5.08 1.03 -11.01
CA TYR A 216 6.22 0.16 -11.25
C TYR A 216 7.55 0.91 -11.10
N ALA A 217 7.70 2.07 -11.77
CA ALA A 217 8.94 2.84 -11.73
C ALA A 217 9.26 3.32 -10.31
N MET A 218 8.25 3.79 -9.55
CA MET A 218 8.38 4.19 -8.15
C MET A 218 8.91 3.04 -7.29
N LEU A 219 8.34 1.83 -7.43
CA LEU A 219 8.75 0.67 -6.65
C LEU A 219 10.13 0.15 -7.08
N ASN A 220 10.37 0.04 -8.40
CA ASN A 220 11.61 -0.50 -8.95
C ASN A 220 12.84 0.37 -8.63
N TYR A 221 12.65 1.69 -8.53
CA TYR A 221 13.72 2.64 -8.23
C TYR A 221 13.75 3.09 -6.76
N THR A 222 13.02 2.42 -5.86
CA THR A 222 13.05 2.73 -4.42
C THR A 222 14.47 2.81 -3.88
N LYS A 223 15.38 1.95 -4.33
CA LYS A 223 16.80 1.94 -3.96
C LYS A 223 17.53 3.25 -4.26
N ASP A 224 17.13 3.97 -5.31
CA ASP A 224 17.77 5.23 -5.69
C ASP A 224 17.47 6.37 -4.72
N PHE A 225 16.40 6.23 -3.96
CA PHE A 225 15.95 7.21 -2.95
C PHE A 225 16.49 6.94 -1.56
N ILE A 226 17.41 5.96 -1.40
CA ILE A 226 18.01 5.60 -0.13
C ILE A 226 19.29 6.40 0.11
N ASN A 227 19.40 6.96 1.31
CA ASN A 227 20.62 7.48 1.88
C ASN A 227 21.09 6.51 2.97
N ILE A 228 22.32 5.99 2.82
CA ILE A 228 22.92 5.08 3.81
C ILE A 228 23.78 5.88 4.76
N ASN A 229 23.42 5.84 6.03
CA ASN A 229 24.12 6.49 7.14
C ASN A 229 24.96 5.46 7.91
N GLU A 230 26.02 5.89 8.56
CA GLU A 230 26.82 4.99 9.40
C GLU A 230 26.04 4.54 10.63
N ASN A 231 25.28 5.43 11.27
CA ASN A 231 24.57 5.18 12.52
C ASN A 231 23.09 5.61 12.44
N GLY A 232 22.31 5.18 13.43
CA GLY A 232 20.91 5.56 13.63
C GLY A 232 19.96 4.40 13.39
N ASN A 233 18.75 4.52 13.92
CA ASN A 233 17.67 3.57 13.68
C ASN A 233 16.62 4.21 12.78
N TYR A 234 16.15 3.50 11.79
CA TYR A 234 15.24 4.04 10.79
C TYR A 234 14.03 3.15 10.57
N TYR A 235 12.87 3.78 10.47
CA TYR A 235 11.61 3.17 10.07
C TYR A 235 11.15 3.78 8.76
N ASN A 236 10.98 2.98 7.74
CA ASN A 236 10.61 3.41 6.41
C ASN A 236 9.37 2.66 5.93
N VAL A 237 8.43 3.38 5.35
CA VAL A 237 7.21 2.83 4.75
C VAL A 237 7.04 3.38 3.34
N ILE A 238 6.73 2.51 2.39
CA ILE A 238 6.26 2.86 1.07
C ILE A 238 4.92 2.18 0.80
N HIS A 239 3.90 2.98 0.45
CA HIS A 239 2.67 2.48 -0.12
C HIS A 239 2.76 2.56 -1.64
N ASN A 240 2.35 1.49 -2.35
CA ASN A 240 2.47 1.42 -3.79
C ASN A 240 1.31 0.68 -4.43
N ASP A 241 0.75 1.28 -5.47
CA ASP A 241 -0.45 0.80 -6.19
C ASP A 241 -0.10 -0.07 -7.42
N ILE A 242 1.07 -0.71 -7.47
CA ILE A 242 1.50 -1.52 -8.63
C ILE A 242 0.52 -2.67 -8.91
N THR A 243 -0.11 -3.19 -7.86
CA THR A 243 -1.09 -4.27 -7.89
C THR A 243 -2.54 -3.79 -7.88
N HIS A 244 -2.77 -2.47 -7.96
CA HIS A 244 -4.09 -1.86 -8.12
C HIS A 244 -4.41 -1.56 -9.59
N GLU A 245 -5.64 -1.81 -10.03
CA GLU A 245 -6.08 -1.44 -11.38
C GLU A 245 -6.11 0.08 -11.60
N PRO A 246 -5.98 0.56 -12.84
CA PRO A 246 -5.91 -0.19 -14.09
C PRO A 246 -4.54 -0.82 -14.35
N PHE A 247 -4.53 -2.05 -14.87
CA PHE A 247 -3.31 -2.80 -15.15
C PHE A 247 -2.91 -2.70 -16.62
N TYR A 248 -1.62 -2.41 -16.87
CA TYR A 248 -1.03 -2.37 -18.22
C TYR A 248 0.23 -3.25 -18.29
N PHE A 249 0.21 -4.40 -17.59
CA PHE A 249 1.30 -5.36 -17.57
C PHE A 249 1.11 -6.45 -18.64
N SER A 250 2.21 -6.99 -19.14
CA SER A 250 2.24 -8.10 -20.09
C SER A 250 2.96 -9.32 -19.50
N SER A 251 3.10 -10.36 -20.32
CA SER A 251 3.76 -11.62 -19.95
C SER A 251 5.28 -11.52 -19.72
N ASP A 252 5.90 -10.39 -20.05
CA ASP A 252 7.26 -10.02 -19.67
C ASP A 252 7.34 -9.41 -18.26
N PHE A 253 6.18 -9.28 -17.57
CA PHE A 253 6.02 -8.68 -16.24
C PHE A 253 6.48 -7.22 -16.17
N LEU A 254 6.41 -6.51 -17.28
CA LEU A 254 6.71 -5.08 -17.39
C LEU A 254 5.45 -4.29 -17.74
N PRO A 255 5.32 -3.04 -17.27
CA PRO A 255 4.24 -2.17 -17.68
C PRO A 255 4.47 -1.62 -19.09
N HIS A 256 3.40 -1.46 -19.85
CA HIS A 256 3.40 -0.93 -21.21
C HIS A 256 2.42 0.25 -21.32
N MET A 257 2.62 1.10 -22.35
CA MET A 257 1.74 2.24 -22.60
C MET A 257 0.32 1.81 -22.95
N GLU A 258 0.19 0.66 -23.60
CA GLU A 258 -1.08 0.06 -24.00
C GLU A 258 -1.16 -1.39 -23.54
N LEU A 259 -2.36 -1.86 -23.32
CA LEU A 259 -2.63 -3.24 -22.93
C LEU A 259 -2.25 -4.19 -24.06
N LYS A 260 -1.32 -5.08 -23.80
CA LYS A 260 -1.00 -6.19 -24.70
C LYS A 260 -1.88 -7.39 -24.38
N GLY A 261 -2.05 -8.29 -25.32
CA GLY A 261 -2.77 -9.54 -25.07
C GLY A 261 -2.14 -10.38 -23.97
N VAL A 262 -2.91 -11.27 -23.38
CA VAL A 262 -2.45 -12.21 -22.36
C VAL A 262 -2.03 -13.54 -22.99
N ASP A 263 -1.04 -14.22 -22.38
CA ASP A 263 -0.62 -15.54 -22.81
C ASP A 263 -1.69 -16.57 -22.48
N LYS A 264 -1.99 -17.43 -23.46
CA LYS A 264 -2.97 -18.52 -23.32
C LYS A 264 -2.67 -19.43 -22.12
N LYS A 265 -1.39 -19.73 -21.85
CA LYS A 265 -0.98 -20.58 -20.73
C LYS A 265 -1.44 -20.06 -19.36
N TYR A 266 -1.51 -18.74 -19.18
CA TYR A 266 -2.01 -18.10 -17.95
C TYR A 266 -3.54 -17.98 -17.99
N LEU A 267 -4.11 -17.72 -19.18
CA LEU A 267 -5.57 -17.67 -19.34
C LEU A 267 -6.22 -19.02 -19.04
N ASP A 268 -5.57 -20.12 -19.43
CA ASP A 268 -6.04 -21.48 -19.11
C ASP A 268 -6.08 -21.75 -17.58
N ILE A 269 -5.28 -21.01 -16.80
CA ILE A 269 -5.18 -21.14 -15.34
C ILE A 269 -6.17 -20.20 -14.64
N TYR A 270 -6.09 -18.91 -14.93
CA TYR A 270 -6.82 -17.86 -14.21
C TYR A 270 -8.16 -17.50 -14.86
N LYS A 271 -8.50 -18.11 -16.02
CA LYS A 271 -9.81 -18.11 -16.68
C LYS A 271 -10.27 -16.78 -17.30
N ASP A 272 -9.71 -15.64 -16.94
CA ASP A 272 -10.05 -14.34 -17.52
C ASP A 272 -8.82 -13.42 -17.62
N ASN A 273 -8.92 -12.43 -18.51
CA ASN A 273 -7.82 -11.50 -18.79
C ASN A 273 -7.47 -10.63 -17.58
N PHE A 274 -8.45 -10.20 -16.80
CA PHE A 274 -8.24 -9.34 -15.64
C PHE A 274 -7.39 -10.05 -14.58
N SER A 275 -7.76 -11.30 -14.26
CA SER A 275 -7.03 -12.17 -13.33
C SER A 275 -5.59 -12.43 -13.79
N VAL A 276 -5.39 -12.66 -15.11
CA VAL A 276 -4.05 -12.86 -15.69
C VAL A 276 -3.19 -11.59 -15.56
N ILE A 277 -3.73 -10.43 -15.91
CA ILE A 277 -2.96 -9.19 -15.89
C ILE A 277 -2.65 -8.79 -14.44
N HIS A 278 -3.58 -9.04 -13.52
CA HIS A 278 -3.32 -8.83 -12.10
C HIS A 278 -2.21 -9.76 -11.57
N PHE A 279 -2.18 -11.02 -12.02
CA PHE A 279 -1.03 -11.92 -11.75
C PHE A 279 0.28 -11.34 -12.28
N TYR A 280 0.31 -10.79 -13.51
CA TYR A 280 1.49 -10.15 -14.06
C TYR A 280 1.97 -8.97 -13.22
N ALA A 281 1.04 -8.13 -12.72
CA ALA A 281 1.36 -7.03 -11.81
C ALA A 281 1.95 -7.51 -10.48
N ASN A 282 1.44 -8.61 -9.92
CA ASN A 282 2.00 -9.24 -8.72
C ASN A 282 3.42 -9.77 -8.97
N VAL A 283 3.69 -10.41 -10.11
CA VAL A 283 5.05 -10.86 -10.46
C VAL A 283 5.98 -9.66 -10.67
N ALA A 284 5.50 -8.59 -11.30
CA ALA A 284 6.27 -7.35 -11.45
C ALA A 284 6.67 -6.76 -10.10
N SER A 285 5.79 -6.78 -9.09
CA SER A 285 6.11 -6.34 -7.74
C SER A 285 7.16 -7.21 -7.06
N ILE A 286 7.14 -8.53 -7.27
CA ILE A 286 8.20 -9.45 -6.81
C ILE A 286 9.54 -9.03 -7.39
N ASN A 287 9.63 -8.77 -8.70
CA ASN A 287 10.87 -8.33 -9.37
C ASN A 287 11.40 -7.04 -8.75
N CYS A 288 10.55 -6.05 -8.54
CA CYS A 288 10.94 -4.77 -7.93
C CYS A 288 11.51 -4.96 -6.52
N ILE A 289 10.86 -5.79 -5.69
CA ILE A 289 11.32 -6.07 -4.32
C ILE A 289 12.60 -6.90 -4.32
N THR A 290 12.75 -7.86 -5.24
CA THR A 290 14.03 -8.59 -5.42
C THR A 290 15.18 -7.63 -5.73
N ASN A 291 14.96 -6.64 -6.60
CA ASN A 291 15.96 -5.61 -6.89
C ASN A 291 16.33 -4.78 -5.65
N PHE A 292 15.36 -4.47 -4.80
CA PHE A 292 15.61 -3.80 -3.53
C PHE A 292 16.40 -4.68 -2.55
N ILE A 293 16.02 -5.95 -2.39
CA ILE A 293 16.73 -6.91 -1.54
C ILE A 293 18.17 -7.08 -1.99
N THR A 294 18.40 -7.19 -3.30
CA THR A 294 19.75 -7.26 -3.88
C THR A 294 20.58 -6.03 -3.50
N TYR A 295 19.99 -4.83 -3.63
CA TYR A 295 20.64 -3.59 -3.21
C TYR A 295 21.01 -3.58 -1.73
N LEU A 296 20.16 -4.08 -0.84
CA LEU A 296 20.46 -4.17 0.59
C LEU A 296 21.64 -5.12 0.86
N LYS A 297 21.69 -6.25 0.13
CA LYS A 297 22.81 -7.22 0.23
C LYS A 297 24.13 -6.64 -0.28
N GLU A 298 24.08 -5.95 -1.40
CA GLU A 298 25.27 -5.29 -2.00
C GLU A 298 25.86 -4.15 -1.14
N ASN A 299 25.05 -3.59 -0.25
CA ASN A 299 25.45 -2.49 0.66
C ASN A 299 25.64 -2.94 2.12
N ASP A 300 25.66 -4.24 2.38
CA ASP A 300 25.87 -4.82 3.72
C ASP A 300 24.87 -4.35 4.79
N ILE A 301 23.63 -4.01 4.36
CA ILE A 301 22.54 -3.58 5.26
C ILE A 301 21.34 -4.52 5.27
N TYR A 302 21.45 -5.70 4.66
CA TYR A 302 20.36 -6.66 4.61
C TYR A 302 20.12 -7.33 5.96
N ASP A 303 21.17 -7.71 6.67
CA ASP A 303 21.07 -8.44 7.93
C ASP A 303 20.44 -7.58 9.04
N ASN A 304 20.81 -6.32 9.12
CA ASN A 304 20.25 -5.36 10.09
C ASN A 304 18.96 -4.68 9.61
N THR A 305 18.35 -5.21 8.55
CA THR A 305 17.07 -4.71 8.02
C THR A 305 15.96 -5.74 8.25
N LYS A 306 14.94 -5.33 9.00
CA LYS A 306 13.64 -6.02 9.10
C LYS A 306 12.77 -5.57 7.93
N ILE A 307 12.17 -6.52 7.21
CA ILE A 307 11.35 -6.23 6.04
C ILE A 307 9.97 -6.84 6.22
N ILE A 308 8.93 -6.04 5.99
CA ILE A 308 7.55 -6.49 5.93
C ILE A 308 7.02 -6.16 4.55
N ILE A 309 6.41 -7.13 3.88
CA ILE A 309 5.71 -6.95 2.62
C ILE A 309 4.28 -7.35 2.90
N VAL A 310 3.37 -6.38 2.80
CA VAL A 310 1.97 -6.57 3.19
C VAL A 310 1.06 -5.89 2.18
N SER A 311 -0.16 -6.42 2.01
CA SER A 311 -1.23 -5.75 1.29
C SER A 311 -2.30 -5.30 2.27
N ASP A 312 -3.01 -4.24 1.92
CA ASP A 312 -4.18 -3.77 2.66
C ASP A 312 -5.38 -4.71 2.50
N HIS A 313 -5.62 -5.22 1.29
CA HIS A 313 -6.64 -6.23 0.98
C HIS A 313 -6.30 -6.97 -0.33
N GLY A 314 -7.12 -7.92 -0.72
CA GLY A 314 -7.03 -8.64 -1.99
C GLY A 314 -7.94 -8.06 -3.08
N ARG A 315 -8.38 -8.94 -4.01
CA ARG A 315 -9.26 -8.56 -5.13
C ARG A 315 -10.12 -9.75 -5.58
N SER A 316 -11.31 -9.49 -6.16
CA SER A 316 -12.09 -10.51 -6.85
C SER A 316 -11.39 -10.93 -8.13
N VAL A 317 -10.68 -12.03 -8.06
CA VAL A 317 -9.93 -12.65 -9.17
C VAL A 317 -10.01 -14.16 -9.08
N ASN A 318 -9.74 -14.81 -10.20
CA ASN A 318 -9.58 -16.26 -10.20
C ASN A 318 -8.15 -16.63 -9.79
N THR A 319 -8.03 -17.50 -8.82
CA THR A 319 -6.75 -18.05 -8.35
C THR A 319 -6.82 -19.59 -8.38
N LYS A 320 -5.68 -20.24 -8.15
CA LYS A 320 -5.65 -21.71 -8.05
C LYS A 320 -6.09 -22.25 -6.69
N ILE A 321 -5.98 -21.41 -5.65
CA ILE A 321 -6.09 -21.86 -4.25
C ILE A 321 -7.54 -21.88 -3.81
N PHE A 322 -8.31 -20.86 -4.19
CA PHE A 322 -9.72 -20.79 -3.86
C PHE A 322 -10.55 -21.33 -5.02
N ASP A 323 -11.37 -22.33 -4.74
CA ASP A 323 -12.33 -22.86 -5.70
C ASP A 323 -13.48 -21.87 -5.98
N LYS A 324 -14.40 -22.27 -6.84
CA LYS A 324 -15.51 -21.40 -7.25
C LYS A 324 -16.42 -21.00 -6.07
N ASP A 325 -16.57 -21.85 -5.07
CA ASP A 325 -17.44 -21.59 -3.92
C ASP A 325 -16.79 -20.65 -2.92
N MET A 326 -15.45 -20.61 -2.89
CA MET A 326 -14.66 -19.74 -2.02
C MET A 326 -14.03 -18.54 -2.74
N GLY A 327 -14.38 -18.28 -3.98
CA GLY A 327 -13.81 -17.16 -4.76
C GLY A 327 -13.92 -15.81 -4.07
N PHE A 328 -14.91 -15.62 -3.19
CA PHE A 328 -15.05 -14.40 -2.37
C PHE A 328 -13.87 -14.19 -1.42
N ALA A 329 -13.19 -15.24 -0.95
CA ALA A 329 -12.08 -15.15 -0.02
C ALA A 329 -10.85 -14.45 -0.64
N ASN A 330 -10.71 -14.43 -1.97
CA ASN A 330 -9.66 -13.67 -2.65
C ASN A 330 -9.70 -12.17 -2.36
N TRP A 331 -10.87 -11.58 -2.08
CA TRP A 331 -11.00 -10.19 -1.67
C TRP A 331 -10.24 -9.88 -0.38
N TYR A 332 -10.09 -10.87 0.48
CA TYR A 332 -9.57 -10.72 1.84
C TYR A 332 -8.22 -11.39 2.05
N ASN A 333 -7.78 -12.26 1.11
CA ASN A 333 -6.48 -12.95 1.22
C ASN A 333 -5.32 -12.02 0.83
N ALA A 334 -5.09 -11.04 1.69
CA ALA A 334 -4.03 -10.05 1.56
C ALA A 334 -2.63 -10.67 1.69
N LEU A 335 -1.66 -10.13 0.96
CA LEU A 335 -0.26 -10.56 1.04
C LEU A 335 0.30 -10.27 2.44
N LEU A 336 1.08 -11.21 2.99
CA LEU A 336 1.92 -10.97 4.17
C LEU A 336 3.19 -11.81 4.12
N MET A 337 4.33 -11.12 4.11
CA MET A 337 5.66 -11.72 4.26
C MET A 337 6.48 -10.92 5.25
N TYR A 338 7.37 -11.59 5.95
CA TYR A 338 8.16 -11.01 7.01
C TYR A 338 9.59 -11.55 7.04
N LYS A 339 10.57 -10.66 7.16
CA LYS A 339 11.97 -10.99 7.48
C LYS A 339 12.40 -10.24 8.74
N ASP A 340 12.89 -10.96 9.73
CA ASP A 340 13.45 -10.37 10.96
C ASP A 340 14.91 -9.97 10.77
N PHE A 341 15.44 -9.20 11.72
CA PHE A 341 16.88 -8.93 11.81
C PHE A 341 17.66 -10.24 11.86
N ASN A 342 18.78 -10.30 11.12
CA ASN A 342 19.70 -11.43 11.05
C ASN A 342 19.06 -12.78 10.64
N SER A 343 17.81 -12.77 10.16
CA SER A 343 17.17 -13.98 9.62
C SER A 343 17.86 -14.42 8.35
N LYS A 344 18.14 -15.73 8.24
CA LYS A 344 18.80 -16.37 7.10
C LYS A 344 18.15 -17.72 6.77
N GLY A 345 18.45 -18.20 5.60
CA GLY A 345 18.00 -19.50 5.10
C GLY A 345 16.82 -19.40 4.15
N GLU A 346 16.43 -20.53 3.59
CA GLU A 346 15.34 -20.58 2.63
C GLU A 346 14.04 -19.99 3.19
N ILE A 347 13.24 -19.37 2.32
CA ILE A 347 11.91 -18.86 2.66
C ILE A 347 11.08 -19.97 3.33
N LYS A 348 10.49 -19.66 4.47
CA LYS A 348 9.60 -20.56 5.22
C LYS A 348 8.15 -20.22 4.92
N ILE A 349 7.33 -21.23 4.79
CA ILE A 349 5.86 -21.06 4.70
C ILE A 349 5.31 -21.36 6.10
N ASP A 350 4.66 -20.38 6.71
CA ASP A 350 3.98 -20.52 8.00
C ASP A 350 2.45 -20.41 7.76
N THR A 351 1.75 -21.50 8.06
CA THR A 351 0.30 -21.63 7.85
C THR A 351 -0.56 -21.16 9.03
N ASN A 352 0.07 -20.65 10.09
CA ASN A 352 -0.67 -20.06 11.18
C ASN A 352 -1.59 -18.93 10.69
N PHE A 353 -2.74 -18.80 11.32
CA PHE A 353 -3.69 -17.73 11.02
C PHE A 353 -3.09 -16.37 11.36
N MET A 354 -3.07 -15.50 10.37
CA MET A 354 -2.55 -14.14 10.46
C MET A 354 -3.58 -13.14 9.96
N THR A 355 -3.39 -11.89 10.34
CA THR A 355 -4.14 -10.76 9.79
C THR A 355 -3.19 -9.61 9.46
N ILE A 356 -3.64 -8.68 8.63
CA ILE A 356 -2.83 -7.48 8.34
C ILE A 356 -2.59 -6.61 9.59
N ALA A 357 -3.41 -6.75 10.65
CA ALA A 357 -3.21 -6.07 11.92
C ALA A 357 -2.02 -6.62 12.73
N ASP A 358 -1.41 -7.73 12.31
CA ASP A 358 -0.14 -8.20 12.87
C ASP A 358 1.04 -7.31 12.47
N THR A 359 0.88 -6.40 11.49
CA THR A 359 1.97 -5.56 10.97
C THR A 359 2.68 -4.73 12.05
N PRO A 360 1.98 -3.99 12.93
CA PRO A 360 2.64 -3.25 14.02
C PRO A 360 3.40 -4.16 14.99
N TYR A 361 2.84 -5.32 15.33
CA TYR A 361 3.54 -6.30 16.16
C TYR A 361 4.80 -6.82 15.48
N LEU A 362 4.73 -7.24 14.21
CA LEU A 362 5.89 -7.71 13.46
C LEU A 362 6.97 -6.63 13.32
N ALA A 363 6.58 -5.37 13.13
CA ALA A 363 7.51 -4.25 13.05
C ALA A 363 8.25 -4.02 14.37
N THR A 364 7.59 -4.25 15.51
CA THR A 364 8.04 -3.76 16.81
C THR A 364 8.39 -4.86 17.83
N LYS A 365 8.10 -6.15 17.56
CA LYS A 365 8.25 -7.28 18.51
C LYS A 365 9.66 -7.50 19.07
N HIS A 366 10.70 -6.90 18.47
CA HIS A 366 12.07 -6.92 19.01
C HIS A 366 12.24 -6.01 20.22
N ILE A 367 11.29 -5.12 20.47
CA ILE A 367 11.27 -4.21 21.61
C ILE A 367 10.28 -4.75 22.65
N PRO A 368 10.72 -5.11 23.86
CA PRO A 368 9.83 -5.70 24.87
C PRO A 368 8.83 -4.66 25.42
N ASN A 369 7.63 -5.12 25.75
CA ASN A 369 6.57 -4.32 26.39
C ASN A 369 6.20 -3.03 25.66
N ILE A 370 6.30 -3.05 24.34
CA ILE A 370 6.00 -1.90 23.50
C ILE A 370 4.50 -1.57 23.53
N GLN A 371 4.16 -0.29 23.65
CA GLN A 371 2.80 0.17 23.83
C GLN A 371 2.36 1.12 22.72
N ASN A 372 1.09 1.03 22.36
CA ASN A 372 0.43 2.00 21.52
C ASN A 372 0.46 3.40 22.19
N PRO A 373 0.95 4.44 21.50
CA PRO A 373 1.16 5.77 22.10
C PRO A 373 -0.12 6.52 22.47
N PHE A 374 -1.28 6.09 21.96
CA PHE A 374 -2.56 6.75 22.14
C PHE A 374 -3.39 6.18 23.29
N ASN A 375 -3.28 4.86 23.55
CA ASN A 375 -4.11 4.19 24.56
C ASN A 375 -3.28 3.41 25.62
N ASN A 376 -1.95 3.38 25.49
CA ASN A 376 -1.01 2.66 26.37
C ASN A 376 -1.21 1.14 26.45
N LYS A 377 -2.00 0.53 25.56
CA LYS A 377 -2.11 -0.93 25.47
C LYS A 377 -0.86 -1.51 24.83
N LEU A 378 -0.53 -2.74 25.22
CA LEU A 378 0.58 -3.48 24.60
C LEU A 378 0.24 -3.78 23.13
N ILE A 379 1.21 -3.58 22.25
CA ILE A 379 1.10 -4.01 20.86
C ILE A 379 1.39 -5.51 20.83
N THR A 380 0.35 -6.33 20.73
CA THR A 380 0.41 -7.79 20.69
C THR A 380 -0.30 -8.33 19.46
N ASN A 381 -0.20 -9.63 19.25
CA ASN A 381 -0.91 -10.33 18.19
C ASN A 381 -1.89 -11.40 18.71
N ASP A 382 -2.20 -11.37 19.98
CA ASP A 382 -3.05 -12.38 20.64
C ASP A 382 -4.51 -12.29 20.21
N TYR A 383 -4.96 -11.09 19.82
CA TYR A 383 -6.36 -10.83 19.43
C TYR A 383 -6.83 -11.74 18.28
N LYS A 384 -5.95 -12.12 17.35
CA LYS A 384 -6.28 -12.99 16.22
C LYS A 384 -6.78 -14.38 16.63
N THR A 385 -6.56 -14.81 17.87
CA THR A 385 -7.11 -16.06 18.39
C THR A 385 -8.63 -16.07 18.44
N ASN A 386 -9.27 -14.89 18.40
CA ASN A 386 -10.72 -14.71 18.30
C ASN A 386 -11.24 -14.80 16.86
N GLY A 387 -10.34 -14.88 15.86
CA GLY A 387 -10.66 -14.76 14.44
C GLY A 387 -10.69 -13.30 13.97
N ALA A 388 -11.06 -13.09 12.73
CA ALA A 388 -11.18 -11.79 12.09
C ALA A 388 -12.65 -11.47 11.75
N TYR A 389 -13.10 -10.27 12.11
CA TYR A 389 -14.38 -9.72 11.68
C TYR A 389 -14.17 -8.80 10.49
N ILE A 390 -14.58 -9.26 9.32
CA ILE A 390 -14.33 -8.61 8.03
C ILE A 390 -15.60 -7.89 7.59
N ILE A 391 -15.58 -6.58 7.52
CA ILE A 391 -16.75 -5.79 7.17
C ILE A 391 -16.89 -5.61 5.65
N ASN A 392 -18.13 -5.68 5.18
CA ASN A 392 -18.57 -5.12 3.92
C ASN A 392 -19.50 -3.93 4.23
N PHE A 393 -19.21 -2.79 3.64
CA PHE A 393 -19.93 -1.57 3.95
C PHE A 393 -20.41 -0.85 2.67
N SER A 394 -21.45 -0.02 2.81
CA SER A 394 -21.99 0.79 1.72
C SER A 394 -21.52 2.23 1.82
N GLY A 395 -21.29 2.82 0.67
CA GLY A 395 -20.96 4.22 0.52
C GLY A 395 -19.54 4.46 0.02
N ALA A 396 -19.33 5.62 -0.63
CA ALA A 396 -17.98 6.05 -1.01
C ALA A 396 -17.25 6.49 0.27
N THR A 397 -16.13 5.86 0.54
CA THR A 397 -15.29 6.12 1.71
C THR A 397 -14.80 7.56 1.81
N TRP A 398 -14.73 8.26 0.68
CA TRP A 398 -14.16 9.61 0.58
C TRP A 398 -15.20 10.73 0.56
N VAL A 399 -16.45 10.43 0.83
CA VAL A 399 -17.49 11.49 0.91
C VAL A 399 -17.26 12.27 2.19
N ILE A 400 -17.36 13.61 2.09
CA ILE A 400 -17.13 14.53 3.22
C ILE A 400 -17.97 14.14 4.45
N ASP A 401 -19.18 13.64 4.26
CA ASP A 401 -20.06 13.20 5.35
C ASP A 401 -19.45 12.02 6.14
N ASN A 402 -18.70 11.14 5.48
CA ASN A 402 -18.03 10.01 6.15
C ASN A 402 -16.82 10.46 6.99
N GLN A 403 -16.16 11.57 6.66
CA GLN A 403 -15.02 12.08 7.44
C GLN A 403 -15.42 12.49 8.87
N PHE A 404 -16.68 12.85 9.08
CA PHE A 404 -17.24 13.25 10.38
C PHE A 404 -18.07 12.15 11.02
N SER A 405 -18.14 10.99 10.39
CA SER A 405 -18.87 9.83 10.89
C SER A 405 -18.10 9.12 12.01
N ASN A 406 -18.83 8.44 12.89
CA ASN A 406 -18.26 7.61 13.95
C ASN A 406 -18.36 6.12 13.65
N ALA A 407 -18.85 5.73 12.48
CA ALA A 407 -19.02 4.35 12.10
C ALA A 407 -19.05 4.19 10.56
N TYR A 408 -18.63 3.02 10.09
CA TYR A 408 -18.92 2.58 8.72
C TYR A 408 -20.33 2.00 8.65
N ASN A 409 -21.05 2.23 7.54
CA ASN A 409 -22.34 1.63 7.28
C ASN A 409 -22.16 0.16 6.85
N ILE A 410 -22.10 -0.75 7.81
CA ILE A 410 -21.89 -2.17 7.55
C ILE A 410 -23.17 -2.78 6.96
N ASN A 411 -23.07 -3.40 5.77
CA ASN A 411 -24.14 -4.17 5.13
C ASN A 411 -24.22 -5.58 5.72
N TYR A 412 -23.07 -6.21 5.82
CA TYR A 412 -22.83 -7.51 6.43
C TYR A 412 -21.38 -7.62 6.83
N TYR A 413 -21.03 -8.62 7.60
CA TYR A 413 -19.65 -8.95 7.90
C TYR A 413 -19.44 -10.46 7.86
N TYR A 414 -18.20 -10.85 7.58
CA TYR A 414 -17.75 -12.22 7.77
C TYR A 414 -17.01 -12.33 9.10
N HIS A 415 -17.11 -13.50 9.71
CA HIS A 415 -16.19 -13.94 10.75
C HIS A 415 -15.44 -15.15 10.23
N VAL A 416 -14.11 -15.11 10.26
CA VAL A 416 -13.24 -16.23 9.89
C VAL A 416 -12.22 -16.49 10.96
N LYS A 417 -11.90 -17.76 11.21
CA LYS A 417 -10.96 -18.18 12.24
C LYS A 417 -10.14 -19.38 11.76
N ASP A 418 -8.91 -19.49 12.29
CA ASP A 418 -7.99 -20.62 12.14
C ASP A 418 -7.45 -20.84 10.71
N ASN A 419 -8.29 -21.15 9.74
CA ASN A 419 -7.85 -21.44 8.37
C ASN A 419 -8.83 -20.85 7.34
N ILE A 420 -8.36 -19.84 6.61
CA ILE A 420 -9.18 -19.16 5.58
C ILE A 420 -9.47 -20.02 4.35
N PHE A 421 -8.76 -21.13 4.16
CA PHE A 421 -8.93 -22.06 3.04
C PHE A 421 -10.02 -23.10 3.29
N ASP A 422 -10.58 -23.16 4.49
CA ASP A 422 -11.70 -24.04 4.84
C ASP A 422 -12.97 -23.19 4.97
N ILE A 423 -13.94 -23.46 4.10
CA ILE A 423 -15.24 -22.76 4.07
C ILE A 423 -16.00 -22.87 5.39
N ASN A 424 -15.80 -23.95 6.15
CA ASN A 424 -16.44 -24.17 7.45
C ASN A 424 -15.98 -23.20 8.53
N ASN A 425 -14.84 -22.55 8.32
CA ASN A 425 -14.30 -21.53 9.21
C ASN A 425 -14.89 -20.13 8.95
N TRP A 426 -15.66 -19.98 7.87
CA TRP A 426 -16.29 -18.74 7.51
C TRP A 426 -17.76 -18.71 7.92
N LYS A 427 -18.17 -17.60 8.53
CA LYS A 427 -19.57 -17.30 8.83
C LYS A 427 -19.89 -15.91 8.34
N LYS A 428 -21.12 -15.70 7.89
CA LYS A 428 -21.61 -14.40 7.40
C LYS A 428 -22.74 -13.92 8.28
N PHE A 429 -22.71 -12.64 8.65
CA PHE A 429 -23.70 -12.04 9.54
C PHE A 429 -24.23 -10.72 8.97
N GLN A 430 -25.48 -10.45 9.23
CA GLN A 430 -26.09 -9.13 9.10
C GLN A 430 -26.35 -8.54 10.49
N ILE A 431 -26.39 -7.21 10.58
CA ILE A 431 -26.69 -6.48 11.81
C ILE A 431 -28.04 -5.82 11.65
N ASP A 432 -28.98 -6.13 12.53
CA ASP A 432 -30.15 -5.29 12.73
C ASP A 432 -29.74 -4.07 13.55
N TRP A 433 -29.59 -2.93 12.91
CA TRP A 433 -29.10 -1.70 13.56
C TRP A 433 -30.08 -1.12 14.58
N LYS A 434 -31.35 -1.55 14.59
CA LYS A 434 -32.35 -1.12 15.58
C LYS A 434 -32.20 -1.89 16.88
N THR A 435 -32.05 -3.21 16.77
CA THR A 435 -31.94 -4.11 17.92
C THR A 435 -30.50 -4.43 18.31
N LYS A 436 -29.51 -4.13 17.43
CA LYS A 436 -28.11 -4.55 17.51
C LYS A 436 -27.93 -6.08 17.49
N GLU A 437 -28.95 -6.80 17.05
CA GLU A 437 -28.91 -8.25 16.90
C GLU A 437 -28.06 -8.65 15.69
N LYS A 438 -27.25 -9.69 15.87
CA LYS A 438 -26.39 -10.29 14.83
C LYS A 438 -27.07 -11.53 14.30
N ILE A 439 -27.44 -11.50 13.03
CA ILE A 439 -28.20 -12.57 12.38
C ILE A 439 -27.25 -13.31 11.44
N GLU A 440 -26.98 -14.60 11.73
CA GLU A 440 -26.20 -15.45 10.82
C GLU A 440 -27.01 -15.71 9.53
N VAL A 441 -26.38 -15.53 8.38
CA VAL A 441 -26.99 -15.68 7.07
C VAL A 441 -26.11 -16.59 6.20
N GLU A 442 -26.67 -17.07 5.08
CA GLU A 442 -25.92 -17.91 4.14
C GLU A 442 -24.67 -17.18 3.59
N LEU A 443 -23.58 -17.92 3.38
CA LEU A 443 -22.34 -17.40 2.85
C LEU A 443 -22.44 -16.88 1.40
N LYS A 444 -23.40 -17.41 0.65
CA LYS A 444 -23.63 -17.10 -0.78
C LYS A 444 -24.45 -15.82 -0.97
#